data_f8c44205bd98fc2de39f96766ca77685
#
_entry.id   f8c44205bd98fc2de39f96766ca77685
#
_cell.length_a   1.000
_cell.length_b   1.000
_cell.length_c   1.000
_cell.angle_alpha   90.00
_cell.angle_beta   90.00
_cell.angle_gamma   90.00
#
_symmetry.space_group_name_H-M   'P 1'
#
loop_
_entity.id
_entity.type
_entity.pdbx_description
1 polymer ?
#
loop_
_entity_poly.entity_id
_entity_poly.type
_entity_poly.pdbx_seq_one_letter_code
_entity_poly.pdbx_strand_id
1 'polypeptide(L)'
;MERLRHLLADKVWHLLALLLPLPLLYPLIPAVFQQFSTRIPSGPTDNIAYVWVMHWLGKVLAQGADLFYDPSTYYPVGYPVTAIETTLANSLLFAPVTLLFGPVVAYNTAVIASFALTSYGMFLWVHAFTRRRLLALAAGLVGAFVPYHTAYLSGGQLPQITTQWIPLTLFALERYVRARRWGWMVLAGGLFGLNALSSWYNLVFLTLAAPAYFALRAGRPLLRRRAFWGHAMLGVVVAVALVLPAALPYLRANQRENRSWHARFVALYSVNPLHFFTPGIRHPVWGASVAQNWPTAQQQVRNYLRVVFAGYLTVLGAAVGLVLSRQRRLTRALGAVAAIGVISAMGPLLVDNNGTPVTVPVPQELTEQLNRAGLLNAVKDWLGPDFTEQLRSESRLVIPLPYALASWLPIFSSLRAVSRYSILMHLALTGLAALGADALIRRARQRWQAAGARVSALSAAAICVAACVALFEFWMLPVRTTELRRRPVDEWLANQPFGAVIELPLGKVIQRLSVYAQLEHRQPLALGLWGSFPPPVDGERRAVLERLPDADAVKEVCTWGVRYILINNYPGVSASTLERWHNALENMPAARKAGTFDTIEAYILDGC
;
A
#
# COMPACT_ATOMS: atom_id res chain seq x y z
N MET A 1 -18.06 21.25 -38.58
CA MET A 1 -16.87 21.81 -37.87
C MET A 1 -17.13 21.99 -36.38
N GLU A 2 -18.23 22.54 -35.90
CA GLU A 2 -18.51 22.73 -34.47
C GLU A 2 -18.57 21.41 -33.65
N ARG A 3 -19.24 20.36 -34.15
CA ARG A 3 -19.27 19.05 -33.52
C ARG A 3 -17.85 18.45 -33.32
N LEU A 4 -16.98 18.64 -34.29
CA LEU A 4 -15.60 18.16 -34.23
C LEU A 4 -14.78 18.98 -33.20
N ARG A 5 -14.97 20.30 -33.14
CA ARG A 5 -14.37 21.17 -32.12
C ARG A 5 -14.82 20.79 -30.69
N HIS A 6 -16.12 20.51 -30.51
CA HIS A 6 -16.63 20.04 -29.20
C HIS A 6 -16.08 18.69 -28.81
N LEU A 7 -15.98 17.73 -29.73
CA LEU A 7 -15.39 16.41 -29.48
C LEU A 7 -13.89 16.48 -29.17
N LEU A 8 -13.15 17.35 -29.89
CA LEU A 8 -11.73 17.57 -29.62
C LEU A 8 -11.52 18.27 -28.26
N ALA A 9 -12.33 19.28 -27.94
CA ALA A 9 -12.28 19.97 -26.66
C ALA A 9 -12.60 19.05 -25.49
N ASP A 10 -13.47 18.04 -25.66
CA ASP A 10 -13.73 17.03 -24.62
C ASP A 10 -12.52 16.11 -24.42
N LYS A 11 -11.91 15.64 -25.51
CA LYS A 11 -10.74 14.75 -25.44
C LYS A 11 -9.55 15.40 -24.75
N VAL A 12 -9.34 16.71 -24.91
CA VAL A 12 -8.25 17.45 -24.25
C VAL A 12 -8.32 17.31 -22.72
N TRP A 13 -9.52 17.41 -22.11
CA TRP A 13 -9.64 17.27 -20.66
C TRP A 13 -9.30 15.88 -20.15
N HIS A 14 -9.62 14.84 -20.92
CA HIS A 14 -9.23 13.47 -20.60
C HIS A 14 -7.72 13.28 -20.70
N LEU A 15 -7.07 13.85 -21.74
CA LEU A 15 -5.62 13.81 -21.87
C LEU A 15 -4.94 14.60 -20.74
N LEU A 16 -5.43 15.80 -20.42
CA LEU A 16 -4.89 16.58 -19.31
C LEU A 16 -4.98 15.83 -17.98
N ALA A 17 -6.09 15.15 -17.70
CA ALA A 17 -6.25 14.37 -16.46
C ALA A 17 -5.30 13.17 -16.38
N LEU A 18 -4.88 12.59 -17.51
CA LEU A 18 -3.90 11.52 -17.58
C LEU A 18 -2.45 12.02 -17.57
N LEU A 19 -2.15 13.14 -18.24
CA LEU A 19 -0.77 13.54 -18.49
C LEU A 19 -0.23 14.56 -17.49
N LEU A 20 -1.06 15.46 -16.93
CA LEU A 20 -0.61 16.45 -15.94
C LEU A 20 -0.02 15.87 -14.65
N PRO A 21 -0.39 14.66 -14.17
CA PRO A 21 0.33 14.05 -13.05
C PRO A 21 1.82 13.80 -13.33
N LEU A 22 2.24 13.61 -14.60
CA LEU A 22 3.63 13.29 -14.94
C LEU A 22 4.63 14.40 -14.57
N PRO A 23 4.43 15.67 -15.03
CA PRO A 23 5.32 16.77 -14.61
C PRO A 23 5.25 17.08 -13.12
N LEU A 24 4.13 16.76 -12.43
CA LEU A 24 4.03 16.89 -10.97
C LEU A 24 4.77 15.75 -10.23
N LEU A 25 4.85 14.57 -10.83
CA LEU A 25 5.57 13.43 -10.25
C LEU A 25 7.09 13.55 -10.45
N TYR A 26 7.54 14.17 -11.55
CA TYR A 26 8.96 14.31 -11.87
C TYR A 26 9.80 14.88 -10.71
N PRO A 27 9.44 16.00 -10.06
CA PRO A 27 10.25 16.56 -8.95
C PRO A 27 10.29 15.65 -7.71
N LEU A 28 9.37 14.69 -7.58
CA LEU A 28 9.39 13.74 -6.46
C LEU A 28 10.36 12.57 -6.69
N ILE A 29 10.57 12.16 -7.96
CA ILE A 29 11.43 11.03 -8.33
C ILE A 29 12.32 11.34 -9.56
N PRO A 30 13.07 12.46 -9.57
CA PRO A 30 13.82 12.87 -10.77
C PRO A 30 14.86 11.83 -11.20
N ALA A 31 15.56 11.20 -10.24
CA ALA A 31 16.56 10.18 -10.53
C ALA A 31 15.98 8.92 -11.18
N VAL A 32 14.71 8.58 -10.91
CA VAL A 32 14.02 7.47 -11.58
C VAL A 32 13.74 7.81 -13.03
N PHE A 33 13.29 9.03 -13.32
CA PHE A 33 13.07 9.47 -14.72
C PHE A 33 14.35 9.51 -15.54
N GLN A 34 15.49 9.85 -14.90
CA GLN A 34 16.81 9.91 -15.55
C GLN A 34 17.42 8.52 -15.77
N GLN A 35 17.14 7.57 -14.89
CA GLN A 35 17.71 6.22 -14.90
C GLN A 35 16.59 5.17 -14.78
N PHE A 36 15.65 5.20 -15.73
CA PHE A 36 14.38 4.51 -15.66
C PHE A 36 14.47 2.98 -15.63
N SER A 37 15.54 2.43 -16.20
CA SER A 37 15.78 0.98 -16.26
C SER A 37 16.58 0.42 -15.07
N THR A 38 17.17 1.29 -14.24
CA THR A 38 18.08 0.87 -13.16
C THR A 38 17.74 1.42 -11.80
N ARG A 39 16.87 2.45 -11.71
CA ARG A 39 16.46 3.07 -10.44
C ARG A 39 14.98 2.92 -10.18
N ILE A 40 14.65 2.68 -8.92
CA ILE A 40 13.26 2.62 -8.43
C ILE A 40 13.07 3.60 -7.28
N PRO A 41 11.85 4.15 -7.08
CA PRO A 41 11.55 5.03 -5.96
C PRO A 41 11.62 4.28 -4.62
N SER A 42 11.98 4.99 -3.58
CA SER A 42 12.26 4.55 -2.21
C SER A 42 13.68 4.03 -2.00
N GLY A 43 14.14 4.03 -0.75
CA GLY A 43 15.29 3.24 -0.31
C GLY A 43 15.04 1.74 -0.49
N PRO A 44 16.03 0.88 -0.20
CA PRO A 44 15.92 -0.56 -0.37
C PRO A 44 14.95 -1.16 0.67
N THR A 45 13.69 -1.30 0.26
CA THR A 45 12.57 -1.77 1.07
C THR A 45 11.77 -2.83 0.30
N ASP A 46 10.46 -2.90 0.49
CA ASP A 46 9.58 -3.82 -0.22
C ASP A 46 9.50 -3.57 -1.74
N ASN A 47 9.94 -2.40 -2.21
CA ASN A 47 10.01 -2.08 -3.64
C ASN A 47 10.81 -3.12 -4.45
N ILE A 48 11.93 -3.61 -3.90
CA ILE A 48 12.76 -4.66 -4.53
C ILE A 48 11.96 -5.96 -4.64
N ALA A 49 11.21 -6.32 -3.59
CA ALA A 49 10.36 -7.49 -3.61
C ALA A 49 9.29 -7.41 -4.71
N TYR A 50 8.68 -6.23 -4.94
CA TYR A 50 7.69 -6.05 -6.01
C TYR A 50 8.32 -6.11 -7.41
N VAL A 51 9.57 -5.64 -7.58
CA VAL A 51 10.32 -5.85 -8.84
C VAL A 51 10.51 -7.33 -9.11
N TRP A 52 10.90 -8.11 -8.09
CA TRP A 52 11.02 -9.55 -8.19
C TRP A 52 9.67 -10.22 -8.52
N VAL A 53 8.59 -9.84 -7.83
CA VAL A 53 7.22 -10.38 -8.10
C VAL A 53 6.81 -10.14 -9.56
N MET A 54 7.11 -8.97 -10.12
CA MET A 54 6.81 -8.67 -11.53
C MET A 54 7.64 -9.55 -12.48
N HIS A 55 8.92 -9.79 -12.17
CA HIS A 55 9.75 -10.74 -12.93
C HIS A 55 9.19 -12.16 -12.81
N TRP A 56 8.91 -12.62 -11.59
CA TRP A 56 8.37 -13.96 -11.32
C TRP A 56 7.12 -14.23 -12.14
N LEU A 57 6.15 -13.30 -12.12
CA LEU A 57 4.94 -13.47 -12.91
C LEU A 57 5.20 -13.48 -14.41
N GLY A 58 6.12 -12.66 -14.91
CA GLY A 58 6.57 -12.69 -16.30
C GLY A 58 7.13 -14.07 -16.68
N LYS A 59 7.97 -14.67 -15.81
CA LYS A 59 8.52 -16.01 -15.96
C LYS A 59 7.44 -17.09 -15.96
N VAL A 60 6.48 -17.01 -15.01
CA VAL A 60 5.33 -17.94 -14.92
C VAL A 60 4.52 -17.92 -16.21
N LEU A 61 4.19 -16.73 -16.74
CA LEU A 61 3.44 -16.60 -17.99
C LEU A 61 4.19 -17.12 -19.20
N ALA A 62 5.53 -16.94 -19.25
CA ALA A 62 6.35 -17.39 -20.35
C ALA A 62 6.62 -18.89 -20.33
N GLN A 63 6.72 -19.51 -19.16
CA GLN A 63 7.18 -20.89 -18.97
C GLN A 63 6.09 -21.85 -18.47
N GLY A 64 4.89 -21.36 -18.13
CA GLY A 64 3.80 -22.18 -17.58
C GLY A 64 4.10 -22.73 -16.17
N ALA A 65 4.91 -22.03 -15.36
CA ALA A 65 5.25 -22.42 -14.00
C ALA A 65 4.09 -22.17 -13.02
N ASP A 66 4.17 -22.71 -11.80
CA ASP A 66 3.19 -22.44 -10.75
C ASP A 66 3.27 -20.99 -10.27
N LEU A 67 2.14 -20.26 -10.33
CA LEU A 67 2.06 -18.86 -9.92
C LEU A 67 2.34 -18.65 -8.42
N PHE A 68 2.01 -19.61 -7.59
CA PHE A 68 2.05 -19.50 -6.13
C PHE A 68 3.17 -20.29 -5.46
N TYR A 69 4.07 -20.87 -6.26
CA TYR A 69 5.19 -21.65 -5.75
C TYR A 69 6.45 -21.40 -6.57
N ASP A 70 7.52 -20.93 -5.90
CA ASP A 70 8.85 -20.75 -6.48
C ASP A 70 9.81 -21.81 -5.93
N PRO A 71 10.31 -22.76 -6.75
CA PRO A 71 11.25 -23.78 -6.31
C PRO A 71 12.67 -23.27 -6.12
N SER A 72 12.98 -22.05 -6.54
CA SER A 72 14.34 -21.51 -6.58
C SER A 72 14.72 -20.70 -5.34
N THR A 73 13.77 -20.40 -4.46
CA THR A 73 14.02 -19.78 -3.13
C THR A 73 13.64 -20.75 -2.02
N TYR A 74 14.30 -20.67 -0.87
CA TYR A 74 14.27 -21.69 0.19
C TYR A 74 14.61 -23.09 -0.35
N TYR A 75 15.51 -23.15 -1.30
CA TYR A 75 15.93 -24.41 -1.93
C TYR A 75 16.44 -25.42 -0.89
N PRO A 76 16.11 -26.75 -0.99
CA PRO A 76 15.27 -27.39 -2.01
C PRO A 76 13.77 -27.38 -1.71
N VAL A 77 13.31 -26.83 -0.59
CA VAL A 77 11.91 -26.86 -0.14
C VAL A 77 10.99 -26.01 -1.02
N GLY A 78 11.51 -24.89 -1.54
CA GLY A 78 10.75 -23.93 -2.33
C GLY A 78 9.97 -22.92 -1.48
N TYR A 79 9.34 -21.96 -2.14
CA TYR A 79 8.73 -20.79 -1.54
C TYR A 79 7.23 -20.68 -1.86
N PRO A 80 6.38 -20.62 -0.84
CA PRO A 80 4.98 -20.29 -1.04
C PRO A 80 4.84 -18.78 -1.29
N VAL A 81 4.68 -18.36 -2.55
CA VAL A 81 4.59 -16.95 -2.95
C VAL A 81 3.45 -16.20 -2.25
N THR A 82 2.50 -16.94 -1.63
CA THR A 82 1.46 -16.37 -0.74
C THR A 82 2.00 -15.75 0.55
N ALA A 83 3.28 -15.91 0.89
CA ALA A 83 3.91 -15.23 2.03
C ALA A 83 4.19 -13.75 1.77
N ILE A 84 4.05 -13.27 0.53
CA ILE A 84 4.11 -11.86 0.15
C ILE A 84 2.83 -11.41 -0.56
N GLU A 85 2.63 -10.10 -0.68
CA GLU A 85 1.55 -9.52 -1.47
C GLU A 85 1.96 -9.43 -2.94
N THR A 86 1.37 -10.27 -3.81
CA THR A 86 1.82 -10.42 -5.20
C THR A 86 1.42 -9.30 -6.15
N THR A 87 0.54 -8.38 -5.72
CA THR A 87 0.03 -7.28 -6.56
C THR A 87 -0.34 -7.72 -8.00
N LEU A 88 -1.09 -8.83 -8.09
CA LEU A 88 -1.38 -9.54 -9.34
C LEU A 88 -1.91 -8.65 -10.48
N ALA A 89 -2.81 -7.70 -10.17
CA ALA A 89 -3.34 -6.82 -11.20
C ALA A 89 -2.21 -6.00 -11.86
N ASN A 90 -1.27 -5.45 -11.07
CA ASN A 90 -0.14 -4.72 -11.63
C ASN A 90 0.80 -5.64 -12.41
N SER A 91 1.14 -6.77 -11.84
CA SER A 91 2.04 -7.73 -12.46
C SER A 91 1.50 -8.28 -13.77
N LEU A 92 0.18 -8.54 -13.87
CA LEU A 92 -0.47 -8.99 -15.11
C LEU A 92 -0.58 -7.88 -16.15
N LEU A 93 -1.03 -6.68 -15.74
CA LEU A 93 -1.20 -5.56 -16.67
C LEU A 93 0.12 -5.09 -17.28
N PHE A 94 1.20 -5.14 -16.50
CA PHE A 94 2.55 -4.74 -16.94
C PHE A 94 3.44 -5.91 -17.33
N ALA A 95 2.91 -7.14 -17.42
CA ALA A 95 3.66 -8.30 -17.89
C ALA A 95 4.29 -8.10 -19.27
N PRO A 96 3.61 -7.50 -20.28
CA PRO A 96 4.27 -7.21 -21.57
C PRO A 96 5.47 -6.28 -21.41
N VAL A 97 5.39 -5.28 -20.52
CA VAL A 97 6.52 -4.36 -20.24
C VAL A 97 7.65 -5.12 -19.54
N THR A 98 7.31 -6.01 -18.59
CA THR A 98 8.31 -6.88 -17.92
C THR A 98 9.07 -7.74 -18.92
N LEU A 99 8.37 -8.37 -19.85
CA LEU A 99 8.96 -9.27 -20.83
C LEU A 99 9.81 -8.55 -21.89
N LEU A 100 9.41 -7.33 -22.28
CA LEU A 100 10.09 -6.57 -23.33
C LEU A 100 11.22 -5.68 -22.80
N PHE A 101 11.05 -5.09 -21.62
CA PHE A 101 11.94 -4.04 -21.10
C PHE A 101 12.49 -4.34 -19.69
N GLY A 102 12.13 -5.46 -19.11
CA GLY A 102 12.57 -5.89 -17.78
C GLY A 102 11.68 -5.39 -16.62
N PRO A 103 11.85 -6.01 -15.43
CA PRO A 103 10.95 -5.79 -14.30
C PRO A 103 11.10 -4.41 -13.64
N VAL A 104 12.26 -3.77 -13.71
CA VAL A 104 12.48 -2.41 -13.18
C VAL A 104 11.67 -1.40 -13.96
N VAL A 105 11.70 -1.48 -15.31
CA VAL A 105 10.91 -0.62 -16.19
C VAL A 105 9.40 -0.84 -15.95
N ALA A 106 9.00 -2.10 -15.80
CA ALA A 106 7.60 -2.44 -15.51
C ALA A 106 7.12 -1.87 -14.18
N TYR A 107 7.93 -1.99 -13.11
CA TYR A 107 7.63 -1.41 -11.80
C TYR A 107 7.47 0.10 -11.87
N ASN A 108 8.42 0.81 -12.49
CA ASN A 108 8.36 2.26 -12.64
C ASN A 108 7.15 2.71 -13.48
N THR A 109 6.86 1.98 -14.55
CA THR A 109 5.66 2.23 -15.38
C THR A 109 4.37 2.05 -14.57
N ALA A 110 4.30 1.01 -13.74
CA ALA A 110 3.15 0.77 -12.86
C ALA A 110 2.96 1.89 -11.82
N VAL A 111 4.05 2.38 -11.22
CA VAL A 111 4.03 3.53 -10.29
C VAL A 111 3.48 4.77 -11.00
N ILE A 112 4.03 5.13 -12.15
CA ILE A 112 3.61 6.32 -12.91
C ILE A 112 2.16 6.20 -13.37
N ALA A 113 1.77 5.03 -13.90
CA ALA A 113 0.41 4.75 -14.34
C ALA A 113 -0.58 4.86 -13.17
N SER A 114 -0.20 4.46 -11.95
CA SER A 114 -1.06 4.57 -10.77
C SER A 114 -1.42 6.02 -10.44
N PHE A 115 -0.47 6.95 -10.50
CA PHE A 115 -0.75 8.39 -10.32
C PHE A 115 -1.63 8.93 -11.44
N ALA A 116 -1.30 8.63 -12.70
CA ALA A 116 -2.06 9.09 -13.87
C ALA A 116 -3.50 8.56 -13.84
N LEU A 117 -3.70 7.26 -13.60
CA LEU A 117 -5.02 6.64 -13.57
C LEU A 117 -5.83 7.03 -12.33
N THR A 118 -5.19 7.31 -11.18
CA THR A 118 -5.90 7.86 -10.00
C THR A 118 -6.42 9.26 -10.29
N SER A 119 -5.59 10.13 -10.89
CA SER A 119 -6.03 11.46 -11.35
C SER A 119 -7.20 11.35 -12.33
N TYR A 120 -7.10 10.48 -13.30
CA TYR A 120 -8.13 10.25 -14.30
C TYR A 120 -9.42 9.69 -13.69
N GLY A 121 -9.31 8.70 -12.80
CA GLY A 121 -10.46 8.11 -12.09
C GLY A 121 -11.21 9.15 -11.26
N MET A 122 -10.48 9.98 -10.51
CA MET A 122 -11.04 11.08 -9.74
C MET A 122 -11.67 12.15 -10.66
N PHE A 123 -11.01 12.49 -11.77
CA PHE A 123 -11.58 13.39 -12.80
C PHE A 123 -12.92 12.87 -13.29
N LEU A 124 -12.99 11.62 -13.72
CA LEU A 124 -14.24 11.02 -14.22
C LEU A 124 -15.32 11.01 -13.15
N TRP A 125 -14.98 10.63 -11.94
CA TRP A 125 -15.94 10.52 -10.84
C TRP A 125 -16.48 11.89 -10.42
N VAL A 126 -15.61 12.89 -10.22
CA VAL A 126 -16.01 14.27 -9.86
C VAL A 126 -16.75 14.94 -11.00
N HIS A 127 -16.31 14.75 -12.26
CA HIS A 127 -17.02 15.27 -13.43
C HIS A 127 -18.44 14.69 -13.56
N ALA A 128 -18.62 13.42 -13.21
CA ALA A 128 -19.93 12.79 -13.25
C ALA A 128 -20.97 13.53 -12.41
N PHE A 129 -20.62 14.14 -11.28
CA PHE A 129 -21.59 14.81 -10.40
C PHE A 129 -21.51 16.35 -10.41
N THR A 130 -20.38 16.98 -10.73
CA THR A 130 -20.25 18.44 -10.81
C THR A 130 -20.53 18.98 -12.21
N ARG A 131 -20.23 18.19 -13.26
CA ARG A 131 -20.25 18.58 -14.67
C ARG A 131 -19.34 19.77 -15.01
N ARG A 132 -18.33 20.05 -14.16
CA ARG A 132 -17.34 21.11 -14.34
C ARG A 132 -15.97 20.49 -14.58
N ARG A 133 -15.48 20.58 -15.84
CA ARG A 133 -14.24 19.92 -16.28
C ARG A 133 -13.02 20.39 -15.50
N LEU A 134 -12.83 21.72 -15.36
CA LEU A 134 -11.69 22.28 -14.64
C LEU A 134 -11.70 21.89 -13.16
N LEU A 135 -12.87 21.92 -12.50
CA LEU A 135 -13.00 21.49 -11.11
C LEU A 135 -12.73 19.98 -10.95
N ALA A 136 -13.18 19.17 -11.89
CA ALA A 136 -12.91 17.74 -11.91
C ALA A 136 -11.42 17.45 -12.15
N LEU A 137 -10.75 18.20 -13.04
CA LEU A 137 -9.31 18.10 -13.25
C LEU A 137 -8.53 18.47 -11.99
N ALA A 138 -8.88 19.59 -11.35
CA ALA A 138 -8.28 19.99 -10.07
C ALA A 138 -8.43 18.90 -9.00
N ALA A 139 -9.64 18.35 -8.84
CA ALA A 139 -9.90 17.24 -7.92
C ALA A 139 -9.13 15.96 -8.32
N GLY A 140 -8.95 15.72 -9.61
CA GLY A 140 -8.10 14.63 -10.14
C GLY A 140 -6.67 14.75 -9.68
N LEU A 141 -6.05 15.90 -9.90
CA LEU A 141 -4.68 16.17 -9.50
C LEU A 141 -4.50 16.10 -7.98
N VAL A 142 -5.36 16.79 -7.20
CA VAL A 142 -5.31 16.74 -5.74
C VAL A 142 -5.46 15.30 -5.23
N GLY A 143 -6.43 14.54 -5.76
CA GLY A 143 -6.68 13.16 -5.36
C GLY A 143 -5.53 12.19 -5.69
N ALA A 144 -4.74 12.47 -6.75
CA ALA A 144 -3.57 11.66 -7.09
C ALA A 144 -2.34 11.96 -6.21
N PHE A 145 -2.24 13.16 -5.63
CA PHE A 145 -1.09 13.58 -4.83
C PHE A 145 -1.41 13.75 -3.33
N VAL A 146 -2.49 13.14 -2.84
CA VAL A 146 -2.78 13.11 -1.40
C VAL A 146 -1.62 12.52 -0.60
N PRO A 147 -1.42 12.91 0.67
CA PRO A 147 -0.31 12.44 1.51
C PRO A 147 -0.17 10.93 1.58
N TYR A 148 -1.27 10.19 1.45
CA TYR A 148 -1.24 8.74 1.31
C TYR A 148 -0.32 8.28 0.16
N HIS A 149 -0.55 8.75 -1.06
CA HIS A 149 0.22 8.30 -2.23
C HIS A 149 1.69 8.67 -2.13
N THR A 150 1.99 9.90 -1.71
CA THR A 150 3.39 10.36 -1.59
C THR A 150 4.13 9.64 -0.47
N ALA A 151 3.46 9.33 0.65
CA ALA A 151 4.03 8.53 1.73
C ALA A 151 4.35 7.10 1.27
N TYR A 152 3.42 6.43 0.59
CA TYR A 152 3.63 5.07 0.09
C TYR A 152 4.62 5.01 -1.09
N LEU A 153 4.74 6.09 -1.88
CA LEU A 153 5.82 6.25 -2.86
C LEU A 153 7.19 6.28 -2.14
N SER A 154 7.29 7.01 -1.03
CA SER A 154 8.51 7.07 -0.23
C SER A 154 8.82 5.75 0.50
N GLY A 155 7.83 4.91 0.71
CA GLY A 155 7.95 3.56 1.30
C GLY A 155 8.11 2.44 0.27
N GLY A 156 8.07 2.73 -1.03
CA GLY A 156 8.21 1.74 -2.10
C GLY A 156 7.08 0.71 -2.18
N GLN A 157 5.87 1.08 -1.74
CA GLN A 157 4.73 0.17 -1.59
C GLN A 157 3.81 0.22 -2.80
N LEU A 158 4.18 -0.43 -3.90
CA LEU A 158 3.39 -0.45 -5.14
C LEU A 158 1.91 -0.83 -4.93
N PRO A 159 1.55 -1.90 -4.16
CA PRO A 159 0.14 -2.26 -3.97
C PRO A 159 -0.71 -1.14 -3.37
N GLN A 160 -0.12 -0.31 -2.50
CA GLN A 160 -0.81 0.79 -1.83
C GLN A 160 -0.85 2.07 -2.68
N ILE A 161 0.14 2.28 -3.57
CA ILE A 161 0.08 3.37 -4.56
C ILE A 161 -1.02 3.09 -5.57
N THR A 162 -1.33 1.84 -5.87
CA THR A 162 -2.29 1.39 -6.89
C THR A 162 -3.74 1.53 -6.41
N THR A 163 -4.21 2.76 -6.25
CA THR A 163 -5.55 3.06 -5.74
C THR A 163 -6.53 3.55 -6.81
N GLN A 164 -6.10 3.65 -8.07
CA GLN A 164 -6.91 4.14 -9.20
C GLN A 164 -8.24 3.40 -9.37
N TRP A 165 -8.30 2.15 -8.97
CA TRP A 165 -9.49 1.33 -9.10
C TRP A 165 -10.61 1.78 -8.15
N ILE A 166 -10.29 2.43 -7.02
CA ILE A 166 -11.28 2.95 -6.07
C ILE A 166 -12.15 4.03 -6.72
N PRO A 167 -11.61 5.18 -7.19
CA PRO A 167 -12.43 6.22 -7.81
C PRO A 167 -13.06 5.75 -9.13
N LEU A 168 -12.43 4.85 -9.88
CA LEU A 168 -13.02 4.26 -11.08
C LEU A 168 -14.23 3.38 -10.76
N THR A 169 -14.19 2.57 -9.70
CA THR A 169 -15.34 1.79 -9.22
C THR A 169 -16.47 2.71 -8.77
N LEU A 170 -16.16 3.74 -7.97
CA LEU A 170 -17.16 4.72 -7.52
C LEU A 170 -17.76 5.50 -8.71
N PHE A 171 -16.97 5.80 -9.73
CA PHE A 171 -17.47 6.37 -11.00
C PHE A 171 -18.45 5.42 -11.69
N ALA A 172 -18.12 4.15 -11.84
CA ALA A 172 -19.00 3.16 -12.46
C ALA A 172 -20.33 3.03 -11.71
N LEU A 173 -20.28 3.00 -10.37
CA LEU A 173 -21.47 3.01 -9.50
C LEU A 173 -22.29 4.30 -9.68
N GLU A 174 -21.66 5.47 -9.77
CA GLU A 174 -22.34 6.76 -10.03
C GLU A 174 -23.03 6.76 -11.41
N ARG A 175 -22.38 6.19 -12.42
CA ARG A 175 -22.96 6.01 -13.77
C ARG A 175 -24.15 5.06 -13.74
N TYR A 176 -24.07 3.97 -12.97
CA TYR A 176 -25.19 3.04 -12.79
C TYR A 176 -26.39 3.73 -12.14
N VAL A 177 -26.19 4.50 -11.06
CA VAL A 177 -27.30 5.24 -10.42
C VAL A 177 -28.06 6.12 -11.41
N ARG A 178 -27.36 6.69 -12.40
CA ARG A 178 -27.95 7.59 -13.41
C ARG A 178 -28.55 6.85 -14.61
N ALA A 179 -27.79 5.91 -15.18
CA ALA A 179 -28.14 5.25 -16.44
C ALA A 179 -28.91 3.93 -16.24
N ARG A 180 -28.78 3.27 -15.08
CA ARG A 180 -29.42 2.01 -14.70
C ARG A 180 -29.16 0.87 -15.69
N ARG A 181 -28.04 0.92 -16.45
CA ARG A 181 -27.63 -0.12 -17.39
C ARG A 181 -26.74 -1.14 -16.67
N TRP A 182 -27.01 -2.43 -16.85
CA TRP A 182 -26.27 -3.55 -16.24
C TRP A 182 -24.75 -3.49 -16.49
N GLY A 183 -24.32 -3.05 -17.68
CA GLY A 183 -22.91 -2.93 -18.04
C GLY A 183 -22.09 -2.05 -17.07
N TRP A 184 -22.70 -1.07 -16.39
CA TRP A 184 -22.02 -0.29 -15.37
C TRP A 184 -21.78 -1.08 -14.09
N MET A 185 -22.66 -2.04 -13.74
CA MET A 185 -22.42 -2.94 -12.60
C MET A 185 -21.35 -3.98 -12.92
N VAL A 186 -21.33 -4.52 -14.14
CA VAL A 186 -20.26 -5.40 -14.62
C VAL A 186 -18.92 -4.66 -14.59
N LEU A 187 -18.87 -3.44 -15.10
CA LEU A 187 -17.66 -2.62 -15.02
C LEU A 187 -17.23 -2.37 -13.56
N ALA A 188 -18.18 -2.04 -12.67
CA ALA A 188 -17.89 -1.84 -11.26
C ALA A 188 -17.33 -3.13 -10.62
N GLY A 189 -17.89 -4.30 -10.95
CA GLY A 189 -17.40 -5.61 -10.51
C GLY A 189 -15.99 -5.92 -11.02
N GLY A 190 -15.72 -5.65 -12.30
CA GLY A 190 -14.38 -5.81 -12.89
C GLY A 190 -13.34 -4.90 -12.25
N LEU A 191 -13.65 -3.61 -12.07
CA LEU A 191 -12.77 -2.64 -11.41
C LEU A 191 -12.56 -2.97 -9.93
N PHE A 192 -13.59 -3.49 -9.25
CA PHE A 192 -13.47 -4.02 -7.89
C PHE A 192 -12.51 -5.23 -7.85
N GLY A 193 -12.63 -6.14 -8.81
CA GLY A 193 -11.73 -7.29 -8.95
C GLY A 193 -10.27 -6.86 -9.16
N LEU A 194 -10.01 -5.90 -10.05
CA LEU A 194 -8.67 -5.34 -10.26
C LEU A 194 -8.14 -4.64 -9.01
N ASN A 195 -9.00 -3.95 -8.26
CA ASN A 195 -8.65 -3.34 -6.98
C ASN A 195 -8.20 -4.38 -5.96
N ALA A 196 -8.94 -5.47 -5.84
CA ALA A 196 -8.63 -6.59 -4.95
C ALA A 196 -7.32 -7.29 -5.32
N LEU A 197 -7.10 -7.55 -6.62
CA LEU A 197 -5.88 -8.16 -7.15
C LEU A 197 -4.66 -7.24 -7.09
N SER A 198 -4.86 -5.92 -6.94
CA SER A 198 -3.75 -4.98 -6.71
C SER A 198 -3.25 -5.03 -5.27
N SER A 199 -4.17 -5.16 -4.29
CA SER A 199 -3.86 -5.24 -2.88
C SER A 199 -5.03 -5.84 -2.08
N TRP A 200 -4.74 -6.76 -1.17
CA TRP A 200 -5.72 -7.31 -0.24
C TRP A 200 -6.29 -6.24 0.71
N TYR A 201 -5.51 -5.21 1.04
CA TYR A 201 -6.01 -4.04 1.77
C TYR A 201 -7.07 -3.30 0.96
N ASN A 202 -6.82 -3.08 -0.33
CA ASN A 202 -7.74 -2.38 -1.22
C ASN A 202 -9.06 -3.16 -1.40
N LEU A 203 -9.02 -4.51 -1.42
CA LEU A 203 -10.22 -5.36 -1.37
C LEU A 203 -11.10 -4.98 -0.19
N VAL A 204 -10.53 -4.96 1.03
CA VAL A 204 -11.28 -4.70 2.27
C VAL A 204 -11.79 -3.25 2.29
N PHE A 205 -10.98 -2.28 1.87
CA PHE A 205 -11.40 -0.88 1.80
C PHE A 205 -12.65 -0.70 0.95
N LEU A 206 -12.64 -1.26 -0.23
CA LEU A 206 -13.73 -1.09 -1.18
C LEU A 206 -14.95 -1.96 -0.82
N THR A 207 -14.74 -3.10 -0.15
CA THR A 207 -15.83 -3.92 0.42
C THR A 207 -16.65 -3.14 1.44
N LEU A 208 -16.04 -2.26 2.23
CA LEU A 208 -16.75 -1.38 3.17
C LEU A 208 -17.31 -0.12 2.47
N ALA A 209 -16.49 0.51 1.63
CA ALA A 209 -16.82 1.81 1.07
C ALA A 209 -17.87 1.75 -0.06
N ALA A 210 -17.80 0.77 -0.97
CA ALA A 210 -18.67 0.72 -2.14
C ALA A 210 -20.14 0.46 -1.79
N PRO A 211 -20.50 -0.50 -0.92
CA PRO A 211 -21.89 -0.69 -0.49
C PRO A 211 -22.42 0.53 0.28
N ALA A 212 -21.62 1.12 1.20
CA ALA A 212 -22.03 2.30 1.96
C ALA A 212 -22.28 3.50 1.04
N TYR A 213 -21.34 3.76 0.13
CA TYR A 213 -21.51 4.79 -0.90
C TYR A 213 -22.76 4.57 -1.73
N PHE A 214 -22.92 3.36 -2.27
CA PHE A 214 -24.02 3.04 -3.17
C PHE A 214 -25.39 3.12 -2.46
N ALA A 215 -25.53 2.54 -1.27
CA ALA A 215 -26.78 2.53 -0.53
C ALA A 215 -27.29 3.95 -0.24
N LEU A 216 -26.40 4.83 0.23
CA LEU A 216 -26.75 6.22 0.54
C LEU A 216 -26.97 7.05 -0.73
N ARG A 217 -26.23 6.77 -1.80
CA ARG A 217 -26.31 7.49 -3.07
C ARG A 217 -27.56 7.11 -3.87
N ALA A 218 -27.85 5.82 -4.00
CA ALA A 218 -28.96 5.27 -4.77
C ALA A 218 -30.32 5.57 -4.10
N GLY A 219 -30.40 5.38 -2.78
CA GLY A 219 -31.61 5.53 -1.98
C GLY A 219 -32.62 4.40 -2.18
N ARG A 220 -33.61 4.34 -1.28
CA ARG A 220 -34.61 3.28 -1.21
C ARG A 220 -35.32 2.95 -2.54
N PRO A 221 -35.71 3.93 -3.42
CA PRO A 221 -36.44 3.59 -4.65
C PRO A 221 -35.65 2.73 -5.65
N LEU A 222 -34.32 2.91 -5.73
CA LEU A 222 -33.48 2.09 -6.60
C LEU A 222 -33.24 0.71 -5.98
N LEU A 223 -32.98 0.65 -4.67
CA LEU A 223 -32.71 -0.60 -3.95
C LEU A 223 -33.91 -1.56 -3.92
N ARG A 224 -35.15 -1.04 -4.03
CA ARG A 224 -36.38 -1.85 -4.09
C ARG A 224 -36.64 -2.48 -5.47
N ARG A 225 -35.90 -2.09 -6.50
CA ARG A 225 -36.11 -2.65 -7.86
C ARG A 225 -35.49 -4.03 -7.99
N ARG A 226 -36.25 -5.03 -8.43
CA ARG A 226 -35.74 -6.40 -8.69
C ARG A 226 -34.57 -6.40 -9.67
N ALA A 227 -34.66 -5.61 -10.75
CA ALA A 227 -33.61 -5.48 -11.74
C ALA A 227 -32.27 -4.97 -11.15
N PHE A 228 -32.31 -4.17 -10.08
CA PHE A 228 -31.09 -3.77 -9.36
C PHE A 228 -30.33 -4.98 -8.83
N TRP A 229 -31.03 -5.89 -8.15
CA TRP A 229 -30.40 -7.07 -7.53
C TRP A 229 -29.81 -8.02 -8.58
N GLY A 230 -30.50 -8.19 -9.74
CA GLY A 230 -29.94 -8.95 -10.87
C GLY A 230 -28.64 -8.33 -11.43
N HIS A 231 -28.64 -7.01 -11.62
CA HIS A 231 -27.44 -6.29 -12.09
C HIS A 231 -26.32 -6.31 -11.03
N ALA A 232 -26.65 -6.16 -9.75
CA ALA A 232 -25.69 -6.21 -8.65
C ALA A 232 -25.08 -7.61 -8.53
N MET A 233 -25.90 -8.67 -8.61
CA MET A 233 -25.42 -10.05 -8.63
C MET A 233 -24.44 -10.29 -9.78
N LEU A 234 -24.74 -9.80 -10.99
CA LEU A 234 -23.83 -9.92 -12.12
C LEU A 234 -22.47 -9.24 -11.86
N GLY A 235 -22.49 -8.03 -11.26
CA GLY A 235 -21.27 -7.36 -10.83
C GLY A 235 -20.47 -8.15 -9.79
N VAL A 236 -21.17 -8.72 -8.80
CA VAL A 236 -20.55 -9.58 -7.77
C VAL A 236 -19.94 -10.85 -8.40
N VAL A 237 -20.67 -11.52 -9.31
CA VAL A 237 -20.16 -12.70 -10.02
C VAL A 237 -18.87 -12.38 -10.77
N VAL A 238 -18.82 -11.25 -11.48
CA VAL A 238 -17.61 -10.82 -12.18
C VAL A 238 -16.46 -10.55 -11.20
N ALA A 239 -16.72 -9.86 -10.09
CA ALA A 239 -15.70 -9.61 -9.08
C ALA A 239 -15.18 -10.92 -8.46
N VAL A 240 -16.07 -11.83 -8.08
CA VAL A 240 -15.71 -13.14 -7.50
C VAL A 240 -14.93 -13.99 -8.50
N ALA A 241 -15.38 -14.04 -9.76
CA ALA A 241 -14.67 -14.80 -10.80
C ALA A 241 -13.23 -14.33 -11.02
N LEU A 242 -12.97 -13.02 -10.89
CA LEU A 242 -11.62 -12.46 -11.00
C LEU A 242 -10.78 -12.73 -9.74
N VAL A 243 -11.38 -12.59 -8.56
CA VAL A 243 -10.62 -12.58 -7.29
C VAL A 243 -10.43 -13.98 -6.73
N LEU A 244 -11.44 -14.86 -6.84
CA LEU A 244 -11.46 -16.15 -6.16
C LEU A 244 -10.27 -17.07 -6.53
N PRO A 245 -9.87 -17.20 -7.81
CA PRO A 245 -8.72 -18.04 -8.16
C PRO A 245 -7.42 -17.62 -7.46
N ALA A 246 -7.22 -16.31 -7.32
CA ALA A 246 -6.06 -15.75 -6.63
C ALA A 246 -6.20 -15.80 -5.10
N ALA A 247 -7.41 -15.65 -4.56
CA ALA A 247 -7.66 -15.62 -3.12
C ALA A 247 -7.55 -17.00 -2.47
N LEU A 248 -7.91 -18.08 -3.16
CA LEU A 248 -7.93 -19.43 -2.59
C LEU A 248 -6.57 -19.88 -2.00
N PRO A 249 -5.41 -19.71 -2.67
CA PRO A 249 -4.12 -20.04 -2.08
C PRO A 249 -3.82 -19.25 -0.81
N TYR A 250 -4.13 -17.94 -0.78
CA TYR A 250 -3.96 -17.11 0.42
C TYR A 250 -4.87 -17.52 1.57
N LEU A 251 -6.13 -17.86 1.28
CA LEU A 251 -7.07 -18.32 2.31
C LEU A 251 -6.62 -19.64 2.92
N ARG A 252 -6.15 -20.58 2.09
CA ARG A 252 -5.59 -21.86 2.56
C ARG A 252 -4.35 -21.66 3.42
N ALA A 253 -3.42 -20.79 2.99
CA ALA A 253 -2.23 -20.46 3.76
C ALA A 253 -2.60 -19.79 5.10
N ASN A 254 -3.55 -18.87 5.10
CA ASN A 254 -4.02 -18.19 6.32
C ASN A 254 -4.65 -19.16 7.33
N GLN A 255 -5.42 -20.14 6.86
CA GLN A 255 -6.02 -21.18 7.73
C GLN A 255 -4.95 -22.10 8.35
N ARG A 256 -3.92 -22.48 7.57
CA ARG A 256 -2.85 -23.37 8.04
C ARG A 256 -1.91 -22.70 9.03
N GLU A 257 -1.61 -21.42 8.85
CA GLU A 257 -0.58 -20.71 9.60
C GLU A 257 -1.16 -19.74 10.64
N ASN A 258 -2.50 -19.69 10.81
CA ASN A 258 -3.20 -18.78 11.73
C ASN A 258 -2.68 -17.33 11.64
N ARG A 259 -2.68 -16.76 10.43
CA ARG A 259 -2.13 -15.43 10.12
C ARG A 259 -3.03 -14.30 10.66
N SER A 260 -2.98 -14.07 11.96
CA SER A 260 -3.73 -13.01 12.63
C SER A 260 -2.81 -12.11 13.47
N TRP A 261 -3.23 -10.89 13.72
CA TRP A 261 -2.51 -9.91 14.50
C TRP A 261 -3.27 -9.55 15.76
N HIS A 262 -2.58 -9.54 16.90
CA HIS A 262 -3.16 -9.01 18.15
C HIS A 262 -3.45 -7.51 18.03
N ALA A 263 -4.51 -7.04 18.68
CA ALA A 263 -4.92 -5.64 18.66
C ALA A 263 -3.82 -4.69 19.14
N ARG A 264 -3.00 -5.10 20.13
CA ARG A 264 -1.83 -4.35 20.56
C ARG A 264 -0.82 -4.11 19.42
N PHE A 265 -0.57 -5.12 18.60
CA PHE A 265 0.34 -4.99 17.48
C PHE A 265 -0.25 -4.11 16.37
N VAL A 266 -1.56 -4.22 16.09
CA VAL A 266 -2.27 -3.34 15.16
C VAL A 266 -2.24 -1.88 15.62
N ALA A 267 -2.24 -1.63 16.93
CA ALA A 267 -2.12 -0.29 17.51
C ALA A 267 -0.84 0.44 17.07
N LEU A 268 0.26 -0.28 16.83
CA LEU A 268 1.50 0.30 16.29
C LEU A 268 1.34 0.92 14.90
N TYR A 269 0.30 0.56 14.16
CA TYR A 269 -0.05 1.06 12.83
C TYR A 269 -1.34 1.89 12.82
N SER A 270 -1.90 2.14 14.00
CA SER A 270 -3.07 2.99 14.20
C SER A 270 -2.69 4.45 14.30
N VAL A 271 -3.64 5.33 14.05
CA VAL A 271 -3.47 6.78 14.19
C VAL A 271 -4.49 7.34 15.18
N ASN A 272 -4.14 8.42 15.87
CA ASN A 272 -5.09 9.17 16.68
C ASN A 272 -5.63 10.39 15.89
N PRO A 273 -6.63 11.11 16.38
CA PRO A 273 -7.22 12.25 15.67
C PRO A 273 -6.22 13.35 15.27
N LEU A 274 -5.16 13.59 16.04
CA LEU A 274 -4.17 14.63 15.74
C LEU A 274 -3.38 14.33 14.46
N HIS A 275 -3.15 13.06 14.12
CA HIS A 275 -2.43 12.69 12.90
C HIS A 275 -3.12 13.20 11.63
N PHE A 276 -4.47 13.31 11.62
CA PHE A 276 -5.19 13.84 10.45
C PHE A 276 -4.97 15.34 10.23
N PHE A 277 -4.50 16.05 11.25
CA PHE A 277 -4.17 17.48 11.20
C PHE A 277 -2.69 17.76 11.23
N THR A 278 -1.83 16.73 11.37
CA THR A 278 -0.38 16.89 11.39
C THR A 278 0.18 16.87 9.97
N PRO A 279 0.72 17.98 9.45
CA PRO A 279 1.33 18.02 8.11
C PRO A 279 2.51 17.07 7.98
N GLY A 280 2.92 16.79 6.72
CA GLY A 280 4.07 15.93 6.47
C GLY A 280 5.39 16.55 6.92
N ILE A 281 6.19 15.81 7.70
CA ILE A 281 7.53 16.24 8.14
C ILE A 281 8.54 16.39 6.98
N ARG A 282 8.23 15.86 5.81
CA ARG A 282 9.06 16.01 4.60
C ARG A 282 8.62 17.17 3.71
N HIS A 283 7.73 18.03 4.20
CA HIS A 283 7.35 19.23 3.46
C HIS A 283 8.52 20.22 3.38
N PRO A 284 8.84 20.78 2.18
CA PRO A 284 10.03 21.59 1.99
C PRO A 284 10.05 22.89 2.82
N VAL A 285 8.88 23.45 3.15
CA VAL A 285 8.81 24.75 3.86
C VAL A 285 8.61 24.55 5.36
N TRP A 286 7.62 23.78 5.78
CA TRP A 286 7.29 23.66 7.21
C TRP A 286 7.65 22.31 7.84
N GLY A 287 8.21 21.36 7.06
CA GLY A 287 8.51 20.02 7.57
C GLY A 287 9.42 20.00 8.78
N ALA A 288 10.46 20.83 8.80
CA ALA A 288 11.37 20.94 9.94
C ALA A 288 10.66 21.45 11.21
N SER A 289 9.83 22.48 11.08
CA SER A 289 9.04 23.03 12.19
C SER A 289 8.01 22.01 12.70
N VAL A 290 7.36 21.27 11.79
CA VAL A 290 6.43 20.20 12.16
C VAL A 290 7.17 19.10 12.94
N ALA A 291 8.33 18.66 12.46
CA ALA A 291 9.14 17.62 13.12
C ALA A 291 9.54 17.98 14.55
N GLN A 292 9.77 19.27 14.82
CA GLN A 292 10.19 19.77 16.13
C GLN A 292 9.00 20.02 17.08
N ASN A 293 7.90 20.57 16.57
CA ASN A 293 6.87 21.19 17.41
C ASN A 293 5.55 20.37 17.49
N TRP A 294 5.35 19.36 16.61
CA TRP A 294 4.11 18.59 16.61
C TRP A 294 4.23 17.28 17.38
N PRO A 295 3.33 16.99 18.32
CA PRO A 295 3.45 15.80 19.18
C PRO A 295 3.47 14.48 18.40
N THR A 296 2.80 14.42 17.25
CA THR A 296 2.68 13.22 16.41
C THR A 296 3.76 13.11 15.33
N ALA A 297 4.60 14.15 15.15
CA ALA A 297 5.59 14.20 14.08
C ALA A 297 6.67 13.11 14.20
N GLN A 298 7.11 12.80 15.43
CA GLN A 298 8.11 11.77 15.69
C GLN A 298 7.68 10.39 15.15
N GLN A 299 6.37 10.13 15.11
CA GLN A 299 5.83 8.89 14.57
C GLN A 299 5.93 8.82 13.05
N GLN A 300 5.88 9.94 12.33
CA GLN A 300 6.09 9.98 10.88
C GLN A 300 7.54 9.67 10.52
N VAL A 301 8.52 10.02 11.37
CA VAL A 301 9.95 9.66 11.19
C VAL A 301 10.11 8.15 11.29
N ARG A 302 9.51 7.54 12.30
CA ARG A 302 9.62 6.09 12.57
C ARG A 302 8.81 5.26 11.58
N ASN A 303 7.66 5.78 11.14
CA ASN A 303 6.72 5.02 10.31
C ASN A 303 5.95 5.95 9.34
N TYR A 304 6.33 5.94 8.07
CA TYR A 304 5.64 6.68 7.00
C TYR A 304 4.15 6.32 6.87
N LEU A 305 3.73 5.16 7.38
CA LEU A 305 2.31 4.72 7.39
C LEU A 305 1.42 5.66 8.22
N ARG A 306 1.99 6.52 9.07
CA ARG A 306 1.25 7.50 9.88
C ARG A 306 1.14 8.87 9.24
N VAL A 307 1.55 9.02 7.99
CA VAL A 307 1.34 10.24 7.21
C VAL A 307 -0.07 10.21 6.63
N VAL A 308 -1.05 10.68 7.40
CA VAL A 308 -2.48 10.65 7.07
C VAL A 308 -3.12 12.06 7.03
N PHE A 309 -2.31 13.09 6.90
CA PHE A 309 -2.75 14.50 6.89
C PHE A 309 -3.89 14.75 5.90
N ALA A 310 -5.02 15.25 6.37
CA ALA A 310 -6.22 15.44 5.57
C ALA A 310 -6.18 16.67 4.64
N GLY A 311 -5.26 17.61 4.90
CA GLY A 311 -5.18 18.92 4.22
C GLY A 311 -6.19 19.93 4.76
N TYR A 312 -5.73 21.09 5.21
CA TYR A 312 -6.59 22.10 5.79
C TYR A 312 -7.58 22.66 4.79
N LEU A 313 -7.10 22.98 3.57
CA LEU A 313 -7.97 23.47 2.50
C LEU A 313 -8.98 22.41 2.05
N THR A 314 -8.55 21.14 1.99
CA THR A 314 -9.41 20.02 1.62
C THR A 314 -10.53 19.82 2.66
N VAL A 315 -10.18 19.85 3.95
CA VAL A 315 -11.16 19.75 5.06
C VAL A 315 -12.13 20.93 5.06
N LEU A 316 -11.63 22.16 4.88
CA LEU A 316 -12.49 23.35 4.78
C LEU A 316 -13.45 23.24 3.59
N GLY A 317 -12.94 22.89 2.41
CA GLY A 317 -13.74 22.68 1.21
C GLY A 317 -14.80 21.58 1.40
N ALA A 318 -14.44 20.48 2.08
CA ALA A 318 -15.36 19.40 2.42
C ALA A 318 -16.45 19.86 3.39
N ALA A 319 -16.11 20.64 4.42
CA ALA A 319 -17.10 21.24 5.34
C ALA A 319 -18.08 22.14 4.59
N VAL A 320 -17.59 22.99 3.69
CA VAL A 320 -18.44 23.79 2.78
C VAL A 320 -19.35 22.89 1.94
N GLY A 321 -18.84 21.79 1.43
CA GLY A 321 -19.59 20.78 0.67
C GLY A 321 -20.70 20.13 1.49
N LEU A 322 -20.41 19.76 2.74
CA LEU A 322 -21.38 19.18 3.67
C LEU A 322 -22.56 20.15 3.95
N VAL A 323 -22.26 21.45 4.13
CA VAL A 323 -23.26 22.46 4.49
C VAL A 323 -24.01 22.97 3.26
N LEU A 324 -23.30 23.33 2.19
CA LEU A 324 -23.85 24.11 1.07
C LEU A 324 -24.33 23.29 -0.13
N SER A 325 -23.91 22.02 -0.24
CA SER A 325 -24.30 21.20 -1.38
C SER A 325 -25.79 20.86 -1.37
N ARG A 326 -26.43 21.01 -2.54
CA ARG A 326 -27.82 20.57 -2.75
C ARG A 326 -27.95 19.06 -2.99
N GLN A 327 -26.84 18.36 -3.26
CA GLN A 327 -26.82 16.93 -3.57
C GLN A 327 -26.76 16.08 -2.28
N ARG A 328 -27.74 16.23 -1.38
CA ARG A 328 -27.74 15.63 -0.02
C ARG A 328 -27.41 14.13 0.05
N ARG A 329 -27.89 13.34 -0.93
CA ARG A 329 -27.58 11.88 -0.95
C ARG A 329 -26.11 11.63 -1.24
N LEU A 330 -25.54 12.34 -2.21
CA LEU A 330 -24.12 12.22 -2.55
C LEU A 330 -23.24 12.73 -1.39
N THR A 331 -23.60 13.85 -0.81
CA THR A 331 -22.90 14.42 0.36
C THR A 331 -22.86 13.42 1.52
N ARG A 332 -24.00 12.75 1.84
CA ARG A 332 -24.05 11.69 2.87
C ARG A 332 -23.21 10.47 2.49
N ALA A 333 -23.24 10.06 1.22
CA ALA A 333 -22.46 8.92 0.73
C ALA A 333 -20.94 9.18 0.85
N LEU A 334 -20.48 10.37 0.43
CA LEU A 334 -19.08 10.77 0.58
C LEU A 334 -18.68 10.94 2.06
N GLY A 335 -19.56 11.53 2.87
CA GLY A 335 -19.33 11.65 4.32
C GLY A 335 -19.19 10.29 5.01
N ALA A 336 -20.00 9.31 4.63
CA ALA A 336 -19.89 7.93 5.14
C ALA A 336 -18.58 7.27 4.73
N VAL A 337 -18.15 7.42 3.48
CA VAL A 337 -16.85 6.87 3.01
C VAL A 337 -15.69 7.53 3.76
N ALA A 338 -15.73 8.86 3.98
CA ALA A 338 -14.72 9.55 4.77
C ALA A 338 -14.70 9.06 6.23
N ALA A 339 -15.88 8.89 6.85
CA ALA A 339 -16.01 8.39 8.22
C ALA A 339 -15.47 6.95 8.36
N ILE A 340 -15.78 6.05 7.40
CA ILE A 340 -15.21 4.71 7.35
C ILE A 340 -13.67 4.80 7.29
N GLY A 341 -13.12 5.67 6.44
CA GLY A 341 -11.69 5.86 6.33
C GLY A 341 -11.04 6.33 7.64
N VAL A 342 -11.62 7.34 8.31
CA VAL A 342 -11.13 7.88 9.59
C VAL A 342 -11.23 6.84 10.71
N ILE A 343 -12.41 6.28 10.91
CA ILE A 343 -12.68 5.34 12.03
C ILE A 343 -11.82 4.08 11.88
N SER A 344 -11.71 3.54 10.66
CA SER A 344 -10.89 2.34 10.44
C SER A 344 -9.40 2.64 10.56
N ALA A 345 -8.93 3.81 10.14
CA ALA A 345 -7.52 4.20 10.28
C ALA A 345 -7.09 4.38 11.75
N MET A 346 -8.02 4.74 12.63
CA MET A 346 -7.76 4.81 14.08
C MET A 346 -7.54 3.44 14.71
N GLY A 347 -7.95 2.36 14.03
CA GLY A 347 -7.70 0.97 14.46
C GLY A 347 -8.61 0.49 15.59
N PRO A 348 -8.24 -0.67 16.20
CA PRO A 348 -9.08 -1.31 17.22
C PRO A 348 -9.00 -0.66 18.59
N LEU A 349 -7.91 0.04 18.90
CA LEU A 349 -7.64 0.66 20.20
C LEU A 349 -7.32 2.13 20.02
N LEU A 350 -7.77 2.96 20.95
CA LEU A 350 -7.33 4.35 21.02
C LEU A 350 -5.84 4.39 21.37
N VAL A 351 -5.05 5.15 20.59
CA VAL A 351 -3.62 5.29 20.79
C VAL A 351 -3.24 6.74 21.13
N ASP A 352 -2.18 6.89 21.91
CA ASP A 352 -1.55 8.17 22.20
C ASP A 352 -0.74 8.71 20.99
N ASN A 353 -0.04 9.83 21.19
CA ASN A 353 0.81 10.42 20.15
C ASN A 353 2.03 9.54 19.80
N ASN A 354 2.38 8.59 20.65
CA ASN A 354 3.48 7.64 20.43
C ASN A 354 3.00 6.32 19.80
N GLY A 355 1.67 6.13 19.65
CA GLY A 355 1.07 4.92 19.13
C GLY A 355 0.96 3.80 20.16
N THR A 356 1.09 4.15 21.43
CA THR A 356 0.83 3.24 22.54
C THR A 356 -0.66 3.21 22.83
N PRO A 357 -1.28 2.05 23.09
CA PRO A 357 -2.67 1.99 23.51
C PRO A 357 -2.92 2.82 24.76
N VAL A 358 -3.91 3.68 24.70
CA VAL A 358 -4.35 4.46 25.86
C VAL A 358 -5.07 3.53 26.83
N THR A 359 -4.58 3.49 28.06
CA THR A 359 -5.17 2.69 29.14
C THR A 359 -5.70 3.56 30.27
N VAL A 360 -6.81 3.14 30.86
CA VAL A 360 -7.48 3.83 31.96
C VAL A 360 -7.32 2.99 33.23
N PRO A 361 -6.87 3.57 34.35
CA PRO A 361 -6.84 2.86 35.63
C PRO A 361 -8.27 2.58 36.07
N VAL A 362 -8.49 1.40 36.65
CA VAL A 362 -9.80 0.97 37.18
C VAL A 362 -9.61 0.38 38.58
N PRO A 363 -10.66 0.35 39.44
CA PRO A 363 -10.58 -0.33 40.72
C PRO A 363 -10.19 -1.79 40.57
N GLN A 364 -9.33 -2.30 41.48
CA GLN A 364 -8.89 -3.70 41.46
C GLN A 364 -10.08 -4.66 41.51
N GLU A 365 -11.10 -4.33 42.32
CA GLU A 365 -12.34 -5.10 42.41
C GLU A 365 -13.01 -5.31 41.04
N LEU A 366 -13.04 -4.29 40.18
CA LEU A 366 -13.58 -4.40 38.81
C LEU A 366 -12.72 -5.34 37.96
N THR A 367 -11.40 -5.22 38.04
CA THR A 367 -10.48 -6.11 37.32
C THR A 367 -10.66 -7.56 37.74
N GLU A 368 -10.82 -7.81 39.04
CA GLU A 368 -11.11 -9.14 39.56
C GLU A 368 -12.48 -9.67 39.14
N GLN A 369 -13.51 -8.82 39.13
CA GLN A 369 -14.84 -9.19 38.63
C GLN A 369 -14.80 -9.57 37.16
N LEU A 370 -14.14 -8.77 36.30
CA LEU A 370 -13.97 -9.06 34.87
C LEU A 370 -13.18 -10.35 34.66
N ASN A 371 -12.19 -10.61 35.50
CA ASN A 371 -11.41 -11.85 35.46
C ASN A 371 -12.24 -13.07 35.89
N ARG A 372 -13.00 -12.95 37.01
CA ARG A 372 -13.91 -14.02 37.47
C ARG A 372 -15.01 -14.30 36.44
N ALA A 373 -15.50 -13.28 35.75
CA ALA A 373 -16.45 -13.40 34.65
C ALA A 373 -15.82 -14.01 33.36
N GLY A 374 -14.51 -14.26 33.33
CA GLY A 374 -13.80 -14.79 32.17
C GLY A 374 -13.60 -13.80 31.02
N LEU A 375 -14.02 -12.54 31.17
CA LEU A 375 -13.97 -11.52 30.09
C LEU A 375 -12.55 -11.17 29.68
N LEU A 376 -11.60 -11.09 30.64
CA LEU A 376 -10.18 -10.82 30.31
C LEU A 376 -9.56 -12.00 29.56
N ASN A 377 -9.94 -13.23 29.89
CA ASN A 377 -9.49 -14.41 29.15
C ASN A 377 -10.12 -14.48 27.76
N ALA A 378 -11.39 -14.09 27.61
CA ALA A 378 -12.06 -14.06 26.30
C ALA A 378 -11.40 -13.10 25.30
N VAL A 379 -10.78 -12.00 25.77
CA VAL A 379 -10.09 -11.03 24.92
C VAL A 379 -8.57 -11.24 24.83
N LYS A 380 -8.03 -12.23 25.54
CA LYS A 380 -6.59 -12.48 25.64
C LYS A 380 -5.93 -12.71 24.27
N ASP A 381 -6.52 -13.55 23.44
CA ASP A 381 -6.00 -13.85 22.11
C ASP A 381 -6.12 -12.67 21.16
N TRP A 382 -7.14 -11.83 21.36
CA TRP A 382 -7.35 -10.63 20.55
C TRP A 382 -6.39 -9.49 20.96
N LEU A 383 -6.21 -9.24 22.27
CA LEU A 383 -5.31 -8.19 22.76
C LEU A 383 -3.83 -8.58 22.65
N GLY A 384 -3.52 -9.85 22.83
CA GLY A 384 -2.19 -10.42 23.03
C GLY A 384 -1.97 -10.84 24.48
N PRO A 385 -1.42 -12.07 24.71
CA PRO A 385 -1.31 -12.66 26.04
C PRO A 385 -0.54 -11.79 27.04
N ASP A 386 0.66 -11.34 26.69
CA ASP A 386 1.52 -10.52 27.56
C ASP A 386 0.88 -9.17 27.90
N PHE A 387 0.20 -8.55 26.95
CA PHE A 387 -0.45 -7.28 27.17
C PHE A 387 -1.70 -7.40 28.05
N THR A 388 -2.44 -8.50 27.91
CA THR A 388 -3.60 -8.78 28.79
C THR A 388 -3.14 -9.00 30.23
N GLU A 389 -2.02 -9.70 30.44
CA GLU A 389 -1.46 -9.91 31.77
C GLU A 389 -0.94 -8.61 32.39
N GLN A 390 -0.30 -7.75 31.59
CA GLN A 390 0.08 -6.40 32.02
C GLN A 390 -1.13 -5.58 32.47
N LEU A 391 -2.21 -5.56 31.67
CA LEU A 391 -3.44 -4.83 32.01
C LEU A 391 -4.07 -5.33 33.32
N ARG A 392 -4.02 -6.65 33.55
CA ARG A 392 -4.50 -7.31 34.75
C ARG A 392 -3.67 -6.89 35.97
N SER A 393 -2.34 -6.99 35.90
CA SER A 393 -1.44 -6.68 37.01
C SER A 393 -1.47 -5.20 37.40
N GLU A 394 -1.63 -4.31 36.43
CA GLU A 394 -1.69 -2.87 36.63
C GLU A 394 -3.12 -2.34 36.93
N SER A 395 -4.14 -3.20 36.96
CA SER A 395 -5.56 -2.82 37.07
C SER A 395 -5.95 -1.72 36.09
N ARG A 396 -5.71 -1.95 34.79
CA ARG A 396 -5.97 -1.00 33.69
C ARG A 396 -6.81 -1.67 32.61
N LEU A 397 -7.60 -0.85 31.91
CA LEU A 397 -8.36 -1.26 30.73
C LEU A 397 -8.00 -0.41 29.52
N VAL A 398 -8.11 -0.98 28.32
CA VAL A 398 -7.97 -0.27 27.04
C VAL A 398 -9.28 0.39 26.63
N ILE A 399 -9.19 1.41 25.78
CA ILE A 399 -10.34 2.05 25.15
C ILE A 399 -10.53 1.45 23.75
N PRO A 400 -11.51 0.55 23.54
CA PRO A 400 -11.78 -0.01 22.23
C PRO A 400 -12.46 1.03 21.32
N LEU A 401 -12.11 0.98 20.03
CA LEU A 401 -12.73 1.80 18.98
C LEU A 401 -13.66 0.95 18.11
N PRO A 402 -14.55 1.54 17.30
CA PRO A 402 -15.51 0.77 16.50
C PRO A 402 -14.88 -0.28 15.56
N TYR A 403 -13.66 -0.06 15.10
CA TYR A 403 -12.91 -1.05 14.29
C TYR A 403 -12.60 -2.34 15.07
N ALA A 404 -12.59 -2.32 16.42
CA ALA A 404 -12.42 -3.52 17.24
C ALA A 404 -13.41 -4.62 16.87
N LEU A 405 -14.69 -4.25 16.59
CA LEU A 405 -15.71 -5.22 16.17
C LEU A 405 -15.36 -5.90 14.83
N ALA A 406 -14.81 -5.16 13.88
CA ALA A 406 -14.39 -5.71 12.60
C ALA A 406 -13.14 -6.61 12.75
N SER A 407 -12.22 -6.28 13.66
CA SER A 407 -10.96 -7.01 13.86
C SER A 407 -11.14 -8.44 14.38
N TRP A 408 -12.34 -8.82 14.83
CA TRP A 408 -12.70 -10.21 15.16
C TRP A 408 -12.96 -11.09 13.93
N LEU A 409 -13.19 -10.46 12.76
CA LEU A 409 -13.43 -11.20 11.53
C LEU A 409 -12.10 -11.64 10.90
N PRO A 410 -11.98 -12.89 10.39
CA PRO A 410 -10.70 -13.46 9.93
C PRO A 410 -9.94 -12.61 8.92
N ILE A 411 -10.63 -11.97 7.95
CA ILE A 411 -10.00 -11.11 6.95
C ILE A 411 -9.44 -9.83 7.58
N PHE A 412 -10.16 -9.23 8.53
CA PHE A 412 -9.76 -8.00 9.20
C PHE A 412 -8.64 -8.24 10.21
N SER A 413 -8.64 -9.40 10.90
CA SER A 413 -7.59 -9.77 11.85
C SER A 413 -6.23 -9.97 11.19
N SER A 414 -6.19 -10.27 9.90
CA SER A 414 -4.96 -10.40 9.11
C SER A 414 -4.36 -9.05 8.68
N LEU A 415 -5.09 -7.94 8.85
CA LEU A 415 -4.67 -6.60 8.44
C LEU A 415 -4.05 -5.82 9.60
N ARG A 416 -2.72 -5.62 9.58
CA ARG A 416 -2.02 -4.85 10.63
C ARG A 416 -2.00 -3.35 10.40
N ALA A 417 -1.83 -2.91 9.16
CA ALA A 417 -1.59 -1.50 8.81
C ALA A 417 -2.91 -0.75 8.55
N VAL A 418 -3.70 -0.54 9.61
CA VAL A 418 -5.04 0.07 9.52
C VAL A 418 -5.02 1.54 9.12
N SER A 419 -3.93 2.29 9.35
CA SER A 419 -3.76 3.65 8.83
C SER A 419 -3.96 3.76 7.31
N ARG A 420 -3.79 2.66 6.58
CA ARG A 420 -4.05 2.56 5.13
C ARG A 420 -5.49 2.87 4.73
N TYR A 421 -6.47 2.72 5.62
CA TYR A 421 -7.85 3.12 5.36
C TYR A 421 -8.02 4.63 5.10
N SER A 422 -7.02 5.46 5.47
CA SER A 422 -7.04 6.91 5.22
C SER A 422 -7.18 7.29 3.75
N ILE A 423 -6.87 6.42 2.80
CA ILE A 423 -7.11 6.67 1.38
C ILE A 423 -8.59 6.93 1.08
N LEU A 424 -9.50 6.22 1.76
CA LEU A 424 -10.94 6.43 1.62
C LEU A 424 -11.33 7.84 2.09
N MET A 425 -10.77 8.28 3.21
CA MET A 425 -10.95 9.65 3.70
C MET A 425 -10.46 10.67 2.68
N HIS A 426 -9.23 10.52 2.17
CA HIS A 426 -8.64 11.49 1.24
C HIS A 426 -9.47 11.64 -0.04
N LEU A 427 -9.85 10.53 -0.68
CA LEU A 427 -10.62 10.58 -1.93
C LEU A 427 -12.04 11.15 -1.68
N ALA A 428 -12.68 10.78 -0.56
CA ALA A 428 -14.00 11.28 -0.22
C ALA A 428 -13.99 12.76 0.16
N LEU A 429 -12.99 13.23 0.93
CA LEU A 429 -12.84 14.66 1.26
C LEU A 429 -12.58 15.49 0.01
N THR A 430 -11.73 15.02 -0.91
CA THR A 430 -11.51 15.67 -2.22
C THR A 430 -12.82 15.78 -3.01
N GLY A 431 -13.65 14.73 -3.03
CA GLY A 431 -14.98 14.76 -3.64
C GLY A 431 -15.94 15.73 -2.97
N LEU A 432 -15.94 15.79 -1.62
CA LEU A 432 -16.75 16.75 -0.85
C LEU A 432 -16.28 18.20 -1.07
N ALA A 433 -14.97 18.43 -1.12
CA ALA A 433 -14.40 19.75 -1.42
C ALA A 433 -14.81 20.24 -2.81
N ALA A 434 -14.80 19.33 -3.80
CA ALA A 434 -15.32 19.65 -5.14
C ALA A 434 -16.82 20.00 -5.14
N LEU A 435 -17.65 19.32 -4.31
CA LEU A 435 -19.05 19.71 -4.13
C LEU A 435 -19.20 21.08 -3.46
N GLY A 436 -18.32 21.40 -2.50
CA GLY A 436 -18.27 22.70 -1.87
C GLY A 436 -17.95 23.83 -2.84
N ALA A 437 -16.89 23.65 -3.62
CA ALA A 437 -16.50 24.58 -4.67
C ALA A 437 -17.60 24.77 -5.73
N ASP A 438 -18.24 23.69 -6.19
CA ASP A 438 -19.38 23.77 -7.11
C ASP A 438 -20.58 24.52 -6.52
N ALA A 439 -20.87 24.35 -5.22
CA ALA A 439 -21.93 25.09 -4.53
C ALA A 439 -21.61 26.59 -4.43
N LEU A 440 -20.37 26.96 -4.12
CA LEU A 440 -19.92 28.35 -4.09
C LEU A 440 -20.00 29.02 -5.46
N ILE A 441 -19.50 28.34 -6.52
CA ILE A 441 -19.56 28.84 -7.89
C ILE A 441 -21.02 29.07 -8.34
N ARG A 442 -21.93 28.14 -8.00
CA ARG A 442 -23.37 28.32 -8.32
C ARG A 442 -23.95 29.53 -7.61
N ARG A 443 -23.63 29.73 -6.33
CA ARG A 443 -24.10 30.91 -5.55
C ARG A 443 -23.54 32.22 -6.11
N ALA A 444 -22.24 32.26 -6.43
CA ALA A 444 -21.60 33.42 -7.04
C ALA A 444 -22.27 33.78 -8.38
N ARG A 445 -22.52 32.80 -9.26
CA ARG A 445 -23.22 33.01 -10.51
C ARG A 445 -24.65 33.52 -10.35
N GLN A 446 -25.39 33.02 -9.35
CA GLN A 446 -26.75 33.49 -9.06
C GLN A 446 -26.75 34.91 -8.52
N ARG A 447 -25.76 35.28 -7.68
CA ARG A 447 -25.69 36.62 -7.07
C ARG A 447 -25.24 37.71 -8.05
N TRP A 448 -24.38 37.35 -9.00
CA TRP A 448 -23.76 38.29 -9.93
C TRP A 448 -24.06 37.95 -11.38
N GLN A 449 -25.37 37.80 -11.71
CA GLN A 449 -25.81 37.40 -13.05
C GLN A 449 -25.39 38.38 -14.16
N ALA A 450 -25.36 39.70 -13.85
CA ALA A 450 -24.93 40.76 -14.81
C ALA A 450 -23.41 40.70 -15.14
N ALA A 451 -22.58 39.98 -14.36
CA ALA A 451 -21.13 39.92 -14.54
C ALA A 451 -20.66 38.54 -15.07
N GLY A 452 -21.48 37.83 -15.84
CA GLY A 452 -21.33 36.41 -16.17
C GLY A 452 -19.95 35.96 -16.63
N ALA A 453 -19.28 36.66 -17.55
CA ALA A 453 -17.93 36.30 -18.02
C ALA A 453 -16.86 36.49 -16.92
N ARG A 454 -16.93 37.60 -16.16
CA ARG A 454 -16.00 37.88 -15.06
C ARG A 454 -16.12 36.87 -13.93
N VAL A 455 -17.33 36.47 -13.54
CA VAL A 455 -17.57 35.41 -12.52
C VAL A 455 -17.01 34.06 -12.99
N SER A 456 -17.10 33.78 -14.30
CA SER A 456 -16.54 32.55 -14.88
C SER A 456 -15.02 32.52 -14.78
N ALA A 457 -14.35 33.62 -15.16
CA ALA A 457 -12.88 33.75 -15.07
C ALA A 457 -12.38 33.71 -13.63
N LEU A 458 -13.02 34.45 -12.70
CA LEU A 458 -12.68 34.44 -11.28
C LEU A 458 -12.88 33.06 -10.66
N SER A 459 -13.95 32.34 -11.03
CA SER A 459 -14.17 30.98 -10.56
C SER A 459 -13.09 30.02 -11.07
N ALA A 460 -12.64 30.16 -12.31
CA ALA A 460 -11.54 29.35 -12.87
C ALA A 460 -10.23 29.64 -12.15
N ALA A 461 -9.88 30.92 -11.95
CA ALA A 461 -8.70 31.33 -11.20
C ALA A 461 -8.74 30.79 -9.75
N ALA A 462 -9.88 30.90 -9.06
CA ALA A 462 -10.05 30.38 -7.70
C ALA A 462 -9.89 28.86 -7.63
N ILE A 463 -10.39 28.10 -8.61
CA ILE A 463 -10.16 26.64 -8.70
C ILE A 463 -8.68 26.34 -8.86
N CYS A 464 -7.98 27.03 -9.77
CA CYS A 464 -6.55 26.80 -9.99
C CYS A 464 -5.74 27.14 -8.73
N VAL A 465 -5.99 28.29 -8.09
CA VAL A 465 -5.32 28.67 -6.86
C VAL A 465 -5.58 27.67 -5.75
N ALA A 466 -6.83 27.26 -5.55
CA ALA A 466 -7.19 26.25 -4.54
C ALA A 466 -6.51 24.90 -4.80
N ALA A 467 -6.43 24.47 -6.07
CA ALA A 467 -5.72 23.25 -6.43
C ALA A 467 -4.21 23.36 -6.15
N CYS A 468 -3.59 24.49 -6.52
CA CYS A 468 -2.17 24.74 -6.25
C CYS A 468 -1.87 24.76 -4.73
N VAL A 469 -2.73 25.41 -3.92
CA VAL A 469 -2.57 25.44 -2.47
C VAL A 469 -2.74 24.03 -1.88
N ALA A 470 -3.75 23.26 -2.28
CA ALA A 470 -3.95 21.90 -1.79
C ALA A 470 -2.78 20.98 -2.19
N LEU A 471 -2.28 21.07 -3.43
CA LEU A 471 -1.09 20.34 -3.87
C LEU A 471 0.16 20.77 -3.08
N PHE A 472 0.29 22.05 -2.79
CA PHE A 472 1.38 22.56 -1.97
C PHE A 472 1.31 22.05 -0.53
N GLU A 473 0.12 22.02 0.11
CA GLU A 473 -0.06 21.41 1.44
C GLU A 473 0.39 19.94 1.49
N PHE A 474 0.26 19.22 0.37
CA PHE A 474 0.59 17.80 0.25
C PHE A 474 2.00 17.54 -0.28
N TRP A 475 2.73 18.62 -0.64
CA TRP A 475 4.04 18.49 -1.26
C TRP A 475 5.08 17.89 -0.31
N MET A 476 6.04 17.20 -0.87
CA MET A 476 7.15 16.62 -0.10
C MET A 476 8.46 16.75 -0.87
N LEU A 477 9.57 16.71 -0.14
CA LEU A 477 10.91 16.62 -0.72
C LEU A 477 11.07 15.36 -1.58
N PRO A 478 12.01 15.37 -2.55
CA PRO A 478 12.28 14.22 -3.40
C PRO A 478 12.46 12.94 -2.60
N VAL A 479 11.91 11.85 -3.14
CA VAL A 479 11.99 10.52 -2.54
C VAL A 479 13.40 9.97 -2.75
N ARG A 480 13.92 9.25 -1.75
CA ARG A 480 15.12 8.43 -1.94
C ARG A 480 14.87 7.42 -3.06
N THR A 481 15.92 6.96 -3.70
CA THR A 481 15.82 5.95 -4.76
C THR A 481 16.81 4.84 -4.49
N THR A 482 16.48 3.63 -4.94
CA THR A 482 17.37 2.47 -4.92
C THR A 482 17.84 2.23 -6.35
N GLU A 483 19.13 2.07 -6.52
CA GLU A 483 19.73 1.63 -7.76
C GLU A 483 19.88 0.12 -7.75
N LEU A 484 19.37 -0.53 -8.78
CA LEU A 484 19.43 -1.97 -8.99
C LEU A 484 20.38 -2.24 -10.16
N ARG A 485 21.65 -2.41 -9.84
CA ARG A 485 22.71 -2.76 -10.81
C ARG A 485 23.08 -4.24 -10.69
N ARG A 486 23.62 -4.78 -11.77
CA ARG A 486 24.33 -6.04 -11.73
C ARG A 486 25.57 -5.87 -10.86
N ARG A 487 25.81 -6.86 -10.01
CA ARG A 487 26.99 -6.89 -9.15
C ARG A 487 28.03 -7.82 -9.80
N PRO A 488 29.33 -7.51 -9.73
CA PRO A 488 30.36 -8.39 -10.27
C PRO A 488 30.31 -9.82 -9.73
N VAL A 489 29.88 -9.98 -8.45
CA VAL A 489 29.68 -11.29 -7.84
C VAL A 489 28.57 -12.10 -8.51
N ASP A 490 27.51 -11.44 -9.01
CA ASP A 490 26.40 -12.12 -9.69
C ASP A 490 26.85 -12.68 -11.05
N GLU A 491 27.69 -11.95 -11.77
CA GLU A 491 28.30 -12.42 -13.03
C GLU A 491 29.24 -13.61 -12.77
N TRP A 492 30.02 -13.55 -11.68
CA TRP A 492 30.86 -14.67 -11.27
C TRP A 492 30.01 -15.90 -10.91
N LEU A 493 28.95 -15.74 -10.08
CA LEU A 493 28.02 -16.82 -9.68
C LEU A 493 27.32 -17.45 -10.88
N ALA A 494 26.94 -16.66 -11.90
CA ALA A 494 26.27 -17.15 -13.10
C ALA A 494 27.12 -18.17 -13.88
N ASN A 495 28.43 -18.08 -13.74
CA ASN A 495 29.40 -18.97 -14.39
C ASN A 495 29.91 -20.14 -13.50
N GLN A 496 29.38 -20.23 -12.26
CA GLN A 496 29.75 -21.28 -11.33
C GLN A 496 28.85 -22.53 -11.50
N PRO A 497 29.33 -23.71 -11.08
CA PRO A 497 28.50 -24.91 -10.99
C PRO A 497 27.25 -24.67 -10.17
N PHE A 498 26.17 -25.42 -10.45
CA PHE A 498 24.91 -25.31 -9.75
C PHE A 498 25.08 -25.55 -8.23
N GLY A 499 24.52 -24.67 -7.42
CA GLY A 499 24.54 -24.75 -5.96
C GLY A 499 23.80 -23.60 -5.30
N ALA A 500 23.16 -23.87 -4.16
CA ALA A 500 22.41 -22.84 -3.47
C ALA A 500 23.31 -21.76 -2.85
N VAL A 501 22.82 -20.53 -2.79
CA VAL A 501 23.53 -19.35 -2.30
C VAL A 501 22.92 -18.89 -0.98
N ILE A 502 23.75 -18.54 -0.03
CA ILE A 502 23.41 -17.78 1.18
C ILE A 502 24.10 -16.42 1.09
N GLU A 503 23.37 -15.36 1.36
CA GLU A 503 23.92 -14.01 1.46
C GLU A 503 23.79 -13.49 2.90
N LEU A 504 24.90 -13.16 3.52
CA LEU A 504 25.06 -12.68 4.88
C LEU A 504 25.41 -11.18 4.90
N PRO A 505 25.10 -10.48 6.01
CA PRO A 505 24.41 -10.93 7.20
C PRO A 505 22.90 -11.13 7.00
N LEU A 506 22.29 -11.85 7.95
CA LEU A 506 20.86 -12.18 7.90
C LEU A 506 19.98 -10.94 8.15
N GLY A 507 19.63 -10.22 7.10
CA GLY A 507 18.82 -9.01 7.19
C GLY A 507 17.80 -8.88 6.06
N LYS A 508 16.65 -8.24 6.32
CA LYS A 508 15.58 -8.08 5.32
C LYS A 508 16.05 -7.35 4.05
N VAL A 509 16.95 -6.37 4.18
CA VAL A 509 17.48 -5.62 3.02
C VAL A 509 18.35 -6.54 2.17
N ILE A 510 19.29 -7.27 2.80
CA ILE A 510 20.18 -8.20 2.10
C ILE A 510 19.37 -9.29 1.38
N GLN A 511 18.38 -9.90 2.06
CA GLN A 511 17.52 -10.90 1.43
C GLN A 511 16.76 -10.38 0.21
N ARG A 512 16.26 -9.13 0.24
CA ARG A 512 15.59 -8.53 -0.92
C ARG A 512 16.56 -8.33 -2.08
N LEU A 513 17.77 -7.85 -1.78
CA LEU A 513 18.82 -7.69 -2.78
C LEU A 513 19.26 -9.04 -3.35
N SER A 514 19.41 -10.07 -2.51
CA SER A 514 19.76 -11.42 -2.91
C SER A 514 18.73 -12.04 -3.86
N VAL A 515 17.43 -11.89 -3.52
CA VAL A 515 16.36 -12.41 -4.40
C VAL A 515 16.29 -11.62 -5.73
N TYR A 516 16.59 -10.32 -5.72
CA TYR A 516 16.74 -9.58 -6.98
C TYR A 516 17.97 -10.05 -7.78
N ALA A 517 19.11 -10.24 -7.13
CA ALA A 517 20.35 -10.70 -7.74
C ALA A 517 20.22 -12.10 -8.37
N GLN A 518 19.35 -12.95 -7.82
CA GLN A 518 19.01 -14.25 -8.40
C GLN A 518 18.54 -14.14 -9.87
N LEU A 519 17.94 -13.03 -10.27
CA LEU A 519 17.52 -12.80 -11.65
C LEU A 519 18.71 -12.83 -12.62
N GLU A 520 19.90 -12.47 -12.13
CA GLU A 520 21.15 -12.44 -12.92
C GLU A 520 21.90 -13.77 -12.83
N HIS A 521 22.22 -14.23 -11.62
CA HIS A 521 23.08 -15.42 -11.45
C HIS A 521 22.34 -16.75 -11.58
N ARG A 522 21.00 -16.78 -11.45
CA ARG A 522 20.13 -17.96 -11.63
C ARG A 522 20.38 -19.13 -10.66
N GLN A 523 21.32 -19.00 -9.73
CA GLN A 523 21.54 -19.99 -8.69
C GLN A 523 20.36 -19.97 -7.69
N PRO A 524 19.96 -21.13 -7.12
CA PRO A 524 18.92 -21.14 -6.10
C PRO A 524 19.38 -20.46 -4.81
N LEU A 525 18.44 -19.98 -4.01
CA LEU A 525 18.72 -19.33 -2.73
C LEU A 525 18.28 -20.23 -1.56
N ALA A 526 19.12 -20.36 -0.56
CA ALA A 526 18.78 -21.08 0.67
C ALA A 526 17.78 -20.30 1.53
N LEU A 527 17.72 -18.99 1.40
CA LEU A 527 16.73 -18.10 2.03
C LEU A 527 15.90 -17.41 0.96
N GLY A 528 14.83 -16.74 1.37
CA GLY A 528 13.93 -16.05 0.43
C GLY A 528 13.25 -14.84 1.05
N LEU A 529 12.25 -14.31 0.33
CA LEU A 529 11.46 -13.17 0.75
C LEU A 529 10.25 -13.58 1.61
N TRP A 530 9.87 -12.71 2.51
CA TRP A 530 8.58 -12.77 3.15
C TRP A 530 8.08 -11.37 3.52
N GLY A 531 6.76 -11.21 3.54
CA GLY A 531 6.11 -9.94 3.88
C GLY A 531 5.82 -9.82 5.37
N SER A 532 4.56 -10.04 5.73
CA SER A 532 4.10 -9.93 7.13
C SER A 532 4.36 -11.19 7.96
N PHE A 533 4.31 -12.36 7.32
CA PHE A 533 4.42 -13.66 7.96
C PHE A 533 5.52 -14.47 7.28
N PRO A 534 6.62 -14.78 7.99
CA PRO A 534 7.67 -15.64 7.46
C PRO A 534 7.13 -17.08 7.31
N PRO A 535 7.55 -17.82 6.28
CA PRO A 535 7.28 -19.25 6.25
C PRO A 535 8.05 -19.94 7.39
N PRO A 536 7.55 -21.06 7.96
CA PRO A 536 8.21 -21.76 9.08
C PRO A 536 9.69 -22.06 8.82
N VAL A 537 10.01 -22.51 7.62
CA VAL A 537 11.38 -22.81 7.17
C VAL A 537 12.35 -21.62 7.29
N ASP A 538 11.89 -20.37 7.29
CA ASP A 538 12.77 -19.19 7.44
C ASP A 538 13.35 -19.13 8.86
N GLY A 539 12.52 -19.33 9.87
CA GLY A 539 12.96 -19.34 11.29
C GLY A 539 13.91 -20.49 11.59
N GLU A 540 13.59 -21.69 11.10
CA GLU A 540 14.41 -22.88 11.26
C GLU A 540 15.81 -22.67 10.67
N ARG A 541 15.88 -22.22 9.42
CA ARG A 541 17.18 -21.99 8.74
C ARG A 541 18.00 -20.87 9.37
N ARG A 542 17.36 -19.79 9.81
CA ARG A 542 18.08 -18.73 10.53
C ARG A 542 18.71 -19.23 11.82
N ALA A 543 17.99 -20.04 12.60
CA ALA A 543 18.52 -20.63 13.84
C ALA A 543 19.73 -21.53 13.56
N VAL A 544 19.76 -22.27 12.46
CA VAL A 544 20.92 -23.06 12.04
C VAL A 544 22.09 -22.16 11.63
N LEU A 545 21.82 -21.15 10.78
CA LEU A 545 22.87 -20.24 10.30
C LEU A 545 23.51 -19.45 11.45
N GLU A 546 22.75 -19.10 12.49
CA GLU A 546 23.30 -18.42 13.66
C GLU A 546 24.25 -19.26 14.48
N ARG A 547 24.25 -20.61 14.33
CA ARG A 547 25.19 -21.54 14.97
C ARG A 547 26.49 -21.77 14.20
N LEU A 548 26.61 -21.25 12.96
CA LEU A 548 27.88 -21.37 12.22
C LEU A 548 29.03 -20.74 13.04
N PRO A 549 30.21 -21.41 13.11
CA PRO A 549 30.69 -22.51 12.27
C PRO A 549 30.54 -23.94 12.86
N ASP A 550 29.59 -24.20 13.76
CA ASP A 550 29.39 -25.53 14.35
C ASP A 550 29.28 -26.63 13.28
N ALA A 551 29.96 -27.76 13.50
CA ALA A 551 30.03 -28.86 12.53
C ALA A 551 28.64 -29.41 12.13
N ASP A 552 27.70 -29.50 13.11
CA ASP A 552 26.35 -29.95 12.82
C ASP A 552 25.55 -28.91 12.02
N ALA A 553 25.73 -27.61 12.28
CA ALA A 553 25.15 -26.54 11.49
C ALA A 553 25.69 -26.56 10.05
N VAL A 554 26.98 -26.79 9.85
CA VAL A 554 27.59 -26.92 8.52
C VAL A 554 26.99 -28.11 7.76
N LYS A 555 26.88 -29.28 8.41
CA LYS A 555 26.25 -30.47 7.80
C LYS A 555 24.82 -30.16 7.37
N GLU A 556 24.04 -29.48 8.21
CA GLU A 556 22.67 -29.13 7.91
C GLU A 556 22.58 -28.16 6.74
N VAL A 557 23.44 -27.14 6.67
CA VAL A 557 23.55 -26.20 5.56
C VAL A 557 23.88 -26.94 4.25
N CYS A 558 24.74 -27.96 4.30
CA CYS A 558 25.06 -28.80 3.14
C CYS A 558 23.82 -29.59 2.65
N THR A 559 22.93 -30.04 3.55
CA THR A 559 21.69 -30.73 3.12
C THR A 559 20.75 -29.85 2.29
N TRP A 560 20.87 -28.52 2.42
CA TRP A 560 20.12 -27.58 1.59
C TRP A 560 20.74 -27.35 0.22
N GLY A 561 21.85 -28.04 -0.11
CA GLY A 561 22.60 -27.87 -1.35
C GLY A 561 23.34 -26.54 -1.45
N VAL A 562 23.68 -25.93 -0.30
CA VAL A 562 24.42 -24.66 -0.26
C VAL A 562 25.86 -24.90 -0.67
N ARG A 563 26.28 -24.20 -1.71
CA ARG A 563 27.64 -24.22 -2.21
C ARG A 563 28.34 -22.87 -2.09
N TYR A 564 27.57 -21.77 -2.03
CA TYR A 564 28.10 -20.43 -2.02
C TYR A 564 27.60 -19.64 -0.83
N ILE A 565 28.52 -19.00 -0.10
CA ILE A 565 28.20 -18.04 0.95
C ILE A 565 28.81 -16.69 0.56
N LEU A 566 27.97 -15.64 0.54
CA LEU A 566 28.40 -14.28 0.26
C LEU A 566 28.34 -13.46 1.54
N ILE A 567 29.39 -12.72 1.87
CA ILE A 567 29.37 -11.68 2.91
C ILE A 567 29.23 -10.32 2.22
N ASN A 568 28.09 -9.68 2.45
CA ASN A 568 27.77 -8.39 1.83
C ASN A 568 27.98 -7.25 2.83
N ASN A 569 29.01 -6.44 2.58
CA ASN A 569 29.26 -5.23 3.37
C ASN A 569 28.35 -4.08 2.90
N TYR A 570 27.05 -4.23 3.12
CA TYR A 570 26.03 -3.25 2.78
C TYR A 570 26.06 -2.07 3.78
N PRO A 571 25.93 -0.79 3.34
CA PRO A 571 25.85 0.36 4.24
C PRO A 571 24.75 0.20 5.30
N GLY A 572 25.14 0.31 6.56
CA GLY A 572 24.24 0.12 7.72
C GLY A 572 24.40 -1.24 8.44
N VAL A 573 25.22 -2.14 7.90
CA VAL A 573 25.66 -3.34 8.65
C VAL A 573 26.76 -2.92 9.63
N SER A 574 26.65 -3.34 10.90
CA SER A 574 27.69 -3.02 11.90
C SER A 574 28.98 -3.79 11.65
N ALA A 575 30.13 -3.16 11.94
CA ALA A 575 31.43 -3.78 11.81
C ALA A 575 31.50 -5.10 12.64
N SER A 576 30.94 -5.12 13.84
CA SER A 576 30.88 -6.30 14.69
C SER A 576 30.08 -7.45 14.09
N THR A 577 29.01 -7.15 13.32
CA THR A 577 28.24 -8.18 12.62
C THR A 577 29.05 -8.78 11.47
N LEU A 578 29.78 -7.95 10.72
CA LEU A 578 30.63 -8.43 9.62
C LEU A 578 31.78 -9.27 10.17
N GLU A 579 32.46 -8.80 11.21
CA GLU A 579 33.56 -9.50 11.89
C GLU A 579 33.13 -10.88 12.40
N ARG A 580 31.93 -10.97 13.00
CA ARG A 580 31.35 -12.25 13.40
C ARG A 580 31.28 -13.24 12.24
N TRP A 581 30.77 -12.80 11.08
CA TRP A 581 30.60 -13.68 9.94
C TRP A 581 31.93 -14.02 9.26
N HIS A 582 32.90 -13.09 9.20
CA HIS A 582 34.24 -13.39 8.75
C HIS A 582 34.90 -14.46 9.62
N ASN A 583 34.89 -14.24 10.95
CA ASN A 583 35.44 -15.22 11.91
C ASN A 583 34.75 -16.59 11.78
N ALA A 584 33.43 -16.62 11.58
CA ALA A 584 32.72 -17.89 11.39
C ALA A 584 33.18 -18.64 10.15
N LEU A 585 33.36 -17.95 9.02
CA LEU A 585 33.80 -18.61 7.77
C LEU A 585 35.29 -18.94 7.74
N GLU A 586 36.14 -18.12 8.36
CA GLU A 586 37.59 -18.39 8.49
C GLU A 586 37.87 -19.61 9.37
N ASN A 587 37.03 -19.82 10.40
CA ASN A 587 37.13 -20.98 11.29
C ASN A 587 36.35 -22.22 10.78
N MET A 588 35.78 -22.15 9.57
CA MET A 588 35.04 -23.26 8.95
C MET A 588 35.95 -23.99 7.94
N PRO A 589 36.42 -25.22 8.24
CA PRO A 589 37.35 -25.95 7.35
C PRO A 589 36.77 -26.19 5.95
N ALA A 590 35.45 -26.28 5.83
CA ALA A 590 34.78 -26.50 4.57
C ALA A 590 34.66 -25.21 3.72
N ALA A 591 34.90 -24.01 4.29
CA ALA A 591 34.75 -22.75 3.59
C ALA A 591 36.08 -22.27 3.00
N ARG A 592 36.10 -22.05 1.69
CA ARG A 592 37.25 -21.50 0.99
C ARG A 592 36.89 -20.17 0.32
N LYS A 593 37.63 -19.11 0.63
CA LYS A 593 37.42 -17.80 -0.01
C LYS A 593 37.72 -17.91 -1.50
N ALA A 594 36.73 -17.56 -2.32
CA ALA A 594 36.82 -17.57 -3.78
C ALA A 594 37.31 -16.23 -4.34
N GLY A 595 36.94 -15.12 -3.69
CA GLY A 595 37.33 -13.78 -4.10
C GLY A 595 36.56 -12.68 -3.37
N THR A 596 36.94 -11.43 -3.69
CA THR A 596 36.25 -10.21 -3.24
C THR A 596 35.79 -9.45 -4.47
N PHE A 597 34.50 -9.13 -4.53
CA PHE A 597 33.84 -8.47 -5.65
C PHE A 597 33.20 -7.16 -5.13
N ASP A 598 33.85 -6.03 -5.35
CA ASP A 598 33.52 -4.75 -4.73
C ASP A 598 33.43 -4.87 -3.19
N THR A 599 32.24 -4.76 -2.62
CA THR A 599 31.96 -4.88 -1.19
C THR A 599 31.47 -6.25 -0.75
N ILE A 600 31.52 -7.27 -1.65
CA ILE A 600 31.00 -8.61 -1.38
C ILE A 600 32.14 -9.62 -1.45
N GLU A 601 32.29 -10.39 -0.40
CA GLU A 601 33.21 -11.53 -0.36
C GLU A 601 32.45 -12.81 -0.65
N ALA A 602 33.02 -13.64 -1.53
CA ALA A 602 32.43 -14.93 -1.88
C ALA A 602 33.27 -16.08 -1.34
N TYR A 603 32.59 -17.05 -0.77
CA TYR A 603 33.15 -18.29 -0.25
C TYR A 603 32.47 -19.48 -0.91
N ILE A 604 33.26 -20.53 -1.19
CA ILE A 604 32.79 -21.82 -1.68
C ILE A 604 32.85 -22.82 -0.53
N LEU A 605 31.78 -23.58 -0.35
CA LEU A 605 31.77 -24.71 0.58
C LEU A 605 32.23 -25.97 -0.17
N ASP A 606 33.42 -26.45 0.18
CA ASP A 606 33.99 -27.68 -0.36
C ASP A 606 33.46 -28.88 0.46
N GLY A 607 32.96 -29.91 -0.23
CA GLY A 607 32.42 -31.12 0.43
C GLY A 607 30.92 -31.06 0.77
N CYS A 608 30.21 -30.02 0.33
CA CYS A 608 28.75 -29.99 0.32
C CYS A 608 28.16 -30.46 -1.08
#